data_bbe544a53094ec222c45c3247c92907e
#
_entry.id   bbe544a53094ec222c45c3247c92907e
#
_cell.length_a   1.000
_cell.length_b   1.000
_cell.length_c   1.000
_cell.angle_alpha   90.00
_cell.angle_beta   90.00
_cell.angle_gamma   90.00
#
_symmetry.space_group_name_H-M   'P 1'
#
loop_
_entity.id
_entity.type
_entity.pdbx_description
1 polymer ?
#
loop_
_entity_poly.entity_id
_entity_poly.type
_entity_poly.pdbx_seq_one_letter_code
_entity_poly.pdbx_strand_id
1 'polypeptide(L)'
;WLKRLAAREIPVILILNKADSRQDTASVVLRIEKECGQAPVVVSAKEGTGIQGIFDAILEKLPENFGEQTITGNLVSEGDVVLLVMPQDIQAPKGRLILPQVQTIRELLDKKCLVMSCTTDKLQASLQALACPPKLIITDSQVFPIVYQQKPAESSLTSFSVLFAGYKGDINAFVEGAAAIHSLTPQSRVLIAEAC
;
A
#
# COMPACT_ATOMS: atom_id res chain seq x y z
N TRP A 1 -7.50 7.23 -25.23
CA TRP A 1 -7.00 6.78 -23.95
C TRP A 1 -5.47 6.82 -23.90
N LEU A 2 -4.74 6.22 -24.83
CA LEU A 2 -3.27 6.14 -24.82
C LEU A 2 -2.61 7.50 -24.67
N LYS A 3 -3.04 8.53 -25.43
CA LYS A 3 -2.50 9.90 -25.29
C LYS A 3 -2.71 10.49 -23.91
N ARG A 4 -3.84 10.18 -23.26
CA ARG A 4 -4.15 10.66 -21.90
C ARG A 4 -3.29 9.96 -20.83
N LEU A 5 -2.99 8.69 -21.03
CA LEU A 5 -2.14 7.92 -20.12
C LEU A 5 -0.67 8.33 -20.30
N ALA A 6 -0.23 8.51 -21.55
CA ALA A 6 1.11 9.01 -21.86
C ALA A 6 1.38 10.41 -21.27
N ALA A 7 0.39 11.32 -21.32
CA ALA A 7 0.50 12.64 -20.70
C ALA A 7 0.60 12.63 -19.16
N ARG A 8 0.34 11.48 -18.53
CA ARG A 8 0.46 11.24 -17.10
C ARG A 8 1.62 10.31 -16.76
N GLU A 9 2.45 9.97 -17.73
CA GLU A 9 3.58 9.04 -17.59
C GLU A 9 3.18 7.66 -17.05
N ILE A 10 1.91 7.25 -17.28
CA ILE A 10 1.42 5.95 -16.84
C ILE A 10 1.89 4.88 -17.81
N PRO A 11 2.66 3.87 -17.37
CA PRO A 11 3.09 2.77 -18.22
C PRO A 11 1.88 1.99 -18.76
N VAL A 12 1.91 1.67 -20.06
CA VAL A 12 0.80 0.97 -20.73
C VAL A 12 1.33 -0.28 -21.41
N ILE A 13 0.64 -1.40 -21.24
CA ILE A 13 0.86 -2.65 -21.95
C ILE A 13 -0.37 -2.87 -22.85
N LEU A 14 -0.13 -3.04 -24.14
CA LEU A 14 -1.20 -3.41 -25.08
C LEU A 14 -1.32 -4.93 -25.12
N ILE A 15 -2.55 -5.44 -25.02
CA ILE A 15 -2.82 -6.87 -25.06
C ILE A 15 -3.81 -7.17 -26.18
N LEU A 16 -3.43 -8.04 -27.11
CA LEU A 16 -4.31 -8.59 -28.12
C LEU A 16 -4.78 -9.98 -27.66
N ASN A 17 -5.96 -10.02 -27.06
CA ASN A 17 -6.56 -11.26 -26.56
C ASN A 17 -7.38 -11.98 -27.65
N LYS A 18 -7.75 -13.24 -27.38
CA LYS A 18 -8.52 -14.14 -28.28
C LYS A 18 -7.76 -14.49 -29.56
N ALA A 19 -6.45 -14.71 -29.44
CA ALA A 19 -5.64 -15.13 -30.59
C ALA A 19 -6.09 -16.47 -31.21
N ASP A 20 -6.67 -17.34 -30.39
CA ASP A 20 -7.24 -18.64 -30.79
C ASP A 20 -8.37 -18.52 -31.83
N SER A 21 -9.11 -17.43 -31.81
CA SER A 21 -10.26 -17.22 -32.68
C SER A 21 -9.97 -16.34 -33.90
N ARG A 22 -8.71 -15.95 -34.14
CA ARG A 22 -8.29 -15.07 -35.23
C ARG A 22 -7.43 -15.81 -36.26
N GLN A 23 -7.81 -15.74 -37.54
CA GLN A 23 -7.01 -16.31 -38.62
C GLN A 23 -5.81 -15.44 -39.04
N ASP A 24 -5.87 -14.13 -38.81
CA ASP A 24 -4.84 -13.17 -39.19
C ASP A 24 -4.42 -12.28 -38.01
N THR A 25 -3.78 -12.89 -37.05
CA THR A 25 -3.24 -12.18 -35.86
C THR A 25 -2.06 -11.26 -36.24
N ALA A 26 -1.24 -11.66 -37.23
CA ALA A 26 -0.04 -10.95 -37.58
C ALA A 26 -0.36 -9.55 -38.19
N SER A 27 -1.32 -9.44 -39.08
CA SER A 27 -1.68 -8.14 -39.68
C SER A 27 -2.29 -7.20 -38.66
N VAL A 28 -3.04 -7.74 -37.69
CA VAL A 28 -3.62 -6.94 -36.60
C VAL A 28 -2.51 -6.41 -35.68
N VAL A 29 -1.49 -7.22 -35.35
CA VAL A 29 -0.33 -6.81 -34.57
C VAL A 29 0.39 -5.65 -35.25
N LEU A 30 0.74 -5.79 -36.54
CA LEU A 30 1.41 -4.75 -37.31
C LEU A 30 0.60 -3.44 -37.39
N ARG A 31 -0.71 -3.54 -37.50
CA ARG A 31 -1.58 -2.36 -37.49
C ARG A 31 -1.57 -1.67 -36.11
N ILE A 32 -1.70 -2.41 -35.02
CA ILE A 32 -1.65 -1.88 -33.66
C ILE A 32 -0.29 -1.21 -33.41
N GLU A 33 0.79 -1.86 -33.78
CA GLU A 33 2.13 -1.32 -33.63
C GLU A 33 2.32 0.01 -34.40
N LYS A 34 1.82 0.05 -35.62
CA LYS A 34 1.85 1.27 -36.46
C LYS A 34 1.02 2.41 -35.86
N GLU A 35 -0.16 2.10 -35.31
CA GLU A 35 -1.07 3.11 -34.76
C GLU A 35 -0.71 3.56 -33.34
N CYS A 36 -0.18 2.65 -32.52
CA CYS A 36 0.07 2.88 -31.11
C CYS A 36 1.55 3.08 -30.74
N GLY A 37 2.46 2.82 -31.67
CA GLY A 37 3.91 2.94 -31.47
C GLY A 37 4.54 1.82 -30.65
N GLN A 38 3.77 0.78 -30.28
CA GLN A 38 4.27 -0.41 -29.60
C GLN A 38 3.50 -1.66 -30.00
N ALA A 39 4.18 -2.79 -30.07
CA ALA A 39 3.56 -4.08 -30.38
C ALA A 39 2.73 -4.57 -29.18
N PRO A 40 1.55 -5.17 -29.42
CA PRO A 40 0.77 -5.78 -28.35
C PRO A 40 1.31 -7.16 -27.96
N VAL A 41 1.15 -7.54 -26.71
CA VAL A 41 1.32 -8.93 -26.28
C VAL A 41 0.13 -9.75 -26.77
N VAL A 42 0.42 -10.78 -27.57
CA VAL A 42 -0.62 -11.65 -28.15
C VAL A 42 -0.92 -12.80 -27.21
N VAL A 43 -2.18 -12.96 -26.83
CA VAL A 43 -2.60 -13.98 -25.87
C VAL A 43 -3.92 -14.65 -26.26
N SER A 44 -4.14 -15.86 -25.76
CA SER A 44 -5.46 -16.47 -25.64
C SER A 44 -5.71 -16.82 -24.17
N ALA A 45 -6.53 -16.04 -23.51
CA ALA A 45 -6.93 -16.32 -22.14
C ALA A 45 -7.71 -17.64 -22.03
N LYS A 46 -8.41 -18.04 -23.10
CA LYS A 46 -9.15 -19.30 -23.16
C LYS A 46 -8.22 -20.52 -23.17
N GLU A 47 -7.13 -20.44 -23.92
CA GLU A 47 -6.17 -21.54 -24.08
C GLU A 47 -4.94 -21.40 -23.19
N GLY A 48 -4.84 -20.30 -22.45
CA GLY A 48 -3.68 -20.04 -21.58
C GLY A 48 -2.38 -19.71 -22.32
N THR A 49 -2.45 -19.45 -23.64
CA THR A 49 -1.26 -19.16 -24.44
C THR A 49 -0.87 -17.69 -24.37
N GLY A 50 0.43 -17.38 -24.36
CA GLY A 50 0.98 -16.02 -24.35
C GLY A 50 0.89 -15.29 -22.99
N ILE A 51 0.34 -15.92 -21.97
CA ILE A 51 0.15 -15.31 -20.64
C ILE A 51 1.49 -14.91 -20.02
N GLN A 52 2.54 -15.73 -20.19
CA GLN A 52 3.88 -15.40 -19.70
C GLN A 52 4.37 -14.07 -20.27
N GLY A 53 4.12 -13.77 -21.54
CA GLY A 53 4.49 -12.50 -22.16
C GLY A 53 3.84 -11.26 -21.50
N ILE A 54 2.68 -11.42 -20.84
CA ILE A 54 2.09 -10.33 -20.05
C ILE A 54 2.95 -10.07 -18.79
N PHE A 55 3.37 -11.13 -18.08
CA PHE A 55 4.22 -10.98 -16.91
C PHE A 55 5.57 -10.36 -17.27
N ASP A 56 6.19 -10.81 -18.36
CA ASP A 56 7.46 -10.28 -18.85
C ASP A 56 7.33 -8.78 -19.19
N ALA A 57 6.26 -8.40 -19.90
CA ALA A 57 5.99 -6.99 -20.22
C ALA A 57 5.67 -6.13 -18.98
N ILE A 58 5.07 -6.70 -17.94
CA ILE A 58 4.87 -6.01 -16.65
C ILE A 58 6.23 -5.77 -16.00
N LEU A 59 7.06 -6.80 -15.89
CA LEU A 59 8.40 -6.70 -15.27
C LEU A 59 9.28 -5.67 -15.98
N GLU A 60 9.24 -5.64 -17.32
CA GLU A 60 10.02 -4.67 -18.12
C GLU A 60 9.59 -3.22 -17.87
N LYS A 61 8.29 -2.99 -17.59
CA LYS A 61 7.72 -1.64 -17.40
C LYS A 61 7.65 -1.21 -15.94
N LEU A 62 7.98 -2.09 -15.00
CA LEU A 62 8.05 -1.71 -13.59
C LEU A 62 9.21 -0.74 -13.37
N PRO A 63 9.03 0.32 -12.56
CA PRO A 63 10.14 1.16 -12.12
C PRO A 63 11.22 0.32 -11.42
N GLU A 64 12.49 0.68 -11.58
CA GLU A 64 13.62 -0.02 -10.95
C GLU A 64 13.47 -0.14 -9.43
N ASN A 65 12.81 0.82 -8.80
CA ASN A 65 12.52 0.85 -7.37
C ASN A 65 11.17 0.22 -6.99
N PHE A 66 10.52 -0.49 -7.93
CA PHE A 66 9.27 -1.19 -7.63
C PHE A 66 9.53 -2.34 -6.65
N GLY A 67 8.92 -2.25 -5.46
CA GLY A 67 9.14 -3.22 -4.37
C GLY A 67 10.16 -2.76 -3.31
N GLU A 68 10.88 -1.66 -3.53
CA GLU A 68 11.72 -1.05 -2.49
C GLU A 68 10.91 -0.24 -1.47
N GLN A 69 9.68 0.14 -1.82
CA GLN A 69 8.81 0.84 -0.88
C GLN A 69 8.39 -0.11 0.23
N THR A 70 8.70 0.28 1.44
CA THR A 70 8.33 -0.45 2.65
C THR A 70 7.27 0.33 3.44
N ILE A 71 6.38 -0.39 4.11
CA ILE A 71 5.28 0.21 4.89
C ILE A 71 5.83 1.05 6.04
N THR A 72 6.85 0.54 6.73
CA THR A 72 7.46 1.20 7.89
C THR A 72 8.66 2.07 7.52
N GLY A 73 9.08 2.10 6.24
CA GLY A 73 10.22 2.91 5.80
C GLY A 73 11.46 2.69 6.67
N ASN A 74 12.02 3.78 7.15
CA ASN A 74 13.19 3.82 8.05
C ASN A 74 12.83 4.00 9.53
N LEU A 75 11.55 3.82 9.91
CA LEU A 75 11.11 3.99 11.30
C LEU A 75 11.64 2.90 12.23
N VAL A 76 11.97 1.74 11.68
CA VAL A 76 12.47 0.56 12.40
C VAL A 76 13.58 -0.15 11.64
N SER A 77 14.45 -0.82 12.40
CA SER A 77 15.58 -1.61 11.93
C SER A 77 15.60 -3.01 12.55
N GLU A 78 16.47 -3.89 12.07
CA GLU A 78 16.67 -5.23 12.66
C GLU A 78 16.89 -5.16 14.18
N GLY A 79 16.18 -5.99 14.91
CA GLY A 79 16.26 -6.08 16.37
C GLY A 79 15.40 -5.07 17.15
N ASP A 80 14.81 -4.07 16.47
CA ASP A 80 13.91 -3.13 17.15
C ASP A 80 12.64 -3.83 17.66
N VAL A 81 12.18 -3.43 18.85
CA VAL A 81 10.91 -3.89 19.42
C VAL A 81 9.77 -3.02 18.88
N VAL A 82 8.78 -3.66 18.28
CA VAL A 82 7.57 -3.00 17.76
C VAL A 82 6.33 -3.57 18.43
N LEU A 83 5.49 -2.69 18.97
CA LEU A 83 4.22 -3.06 19.59
C LEU A 83 3.05 -2.67 18.66
N LEU A 84 2.24 -3.66 18.27
CA LEU A 84 1.03 -3.46 17.50
C LEU A 84 -0.18 -3.47 18.44
N VAL A 85 -0.91 -2.35 18.50
CA VAL A 85 -2.13 -2.23 19.31
C VAL A 85 -3.33 -2.28 18.39
N MET A 86 -4.00 -3.42 18.36
CA MET A 86 -5.05 -3.73 17.40
C MET A 86 -6.37 -3.99 18.15
N PRO A 87 -7.34 -3.05 18.12
CA PRO A 87 -8.66 -3.32 18.66
C PRO A 87 -9.31 -4.46 17.87
N GLN A 88 -10.15 -5.23 18.53
CA GLN A 88 -10.97 -6.25 17.84
C GLN A 88 -12.10 -5.54 17.08
N ASP A 89 -12.00 -5.53 15.77
CA ASP A 89 -13.06 -5.00 14.92
C ASP A 89 -14.22 -6.00 14.87
N ILE A 90 -15.39 -5.58 15.33
CA ILE A 90 -16.61 -6.38 15.31
C ILE A 90 -17.05 -6.70 13.88
N GLN A 91 -16.69 -5.86 12.91
CA GLN A 91 -17.04 -6.04 11.49
C GLN A 91 -16.04 -6.95 10.75
N ALA A 92 -14.86 -7.16 11.31
CA ALA A 92 -13.90 -8.07 10.71
C ALA A 92 -14.36 -9.54 10.86
N PRO A 93 -14.18 -10.40 9.86
CA PRO A 93 -14.47 -11.82 9.99
C PRO A 93 -13.70 -12.43 11.16
N LYS A 94 -14.39 -13.19 12.02
CA LYS A 94 -13.75 -13.86 13.16
C LYS A 94 -12.53 -14.68 12.72
N GLY A 95 -11.43 -14.55 13.47
CA GLY A 95 -10.20 -15.28 13.23
C GLY A 95 -9.31 -14.71 12.11
N ARG A 96 -9.59 -13.50 11.63
CA ARG A 96 -8.75 -12.83 10.60
C ARG A 96 -8.32 -11.45 11.06
N LEU A 97 -7.09 -11.12 10.78
CA LEU A 97 -6.59 -9.75 10.79
C LEU A 97 -6.95 -9.06 9.47
N ILE A 98 -7.12 -7.75 9.49
CA ILE A 98 -7.31 -6.96 8.26
C ILE A 98 -6.00 -6.88 7.50
N LEU A 99 -6.09 -6.68 6.19
CA LEU A 99 -4.93 -6.71 5.30
C LEU A 99 -3.78 -5.77 5.71
N PRO A 100 -4.01 -4.51 6.11
CA PRO A 100 -2.93 -3.64 6.60
C PRO A 100 -2.17 -4.22 7.80
N GLN A 101 -2.86 -4.83 8.75
CA GLN A 101 -2.23 -5.46 9.92
C GLN A 101 -1.35 -6.63 9.51
N VAL A 102 -1.86 -7.53 8.63
CA VAL A 102 -1.09 -8.69 8.13
C VAL A 102 0.15 -8.26 7.37
N GLN A 103 0.02 -7.29 6.45
CA GLN A 103 1.14 -6.81 5.66
C GLN A 103 2.21 -6.12 6.52
N THR A 104 1.80 -5.33 7.51
CA THR A 104 2.74 -4.69 8.45
C THR A 104 3.48 -5.72 9.28
N ILE A 105 2.78 -6.72 9.85
CA ILE A 105 3.42 -7.81 10.60
C ILE A 105 4.44 -8.52 9.72
N ARG A 106 4.07 -8.87 8.50
CA ARG A 106 4.96 -9.58 7.58
C ARG A 106 6.22 -8.76 7.29
N GLU A 107 6.08 -7.48 6.98
CA GLU A 107 7.23 -6.61 6.72
C GLU A 107 8.15 -6.48 7.94
N LEU A 108 7.58 -6.31 9.14
CA LEU A 108 8.36 -6.24 10.38
C LEU A 108 9.16 -7.52 10.64
N LEU A 109 8.59 -8.68 10.34
CA LEU A 109 9.29 -9.98 10.44
C LEU A 109 10.38 -10.11 9.37
N ASP A 110 10.12 -9.65 8.13
CA ASP A 110 11.14 -9.62 7.07
C ASP A 110 12.32 -8.69 7.43
N LYS A 111 12.05 -7.60 8.16
CA LYS A 111 13.07 -6.70 8.74
C LYS A 111 13.71 -7.24 10.01
N LYS A 112 13.32 -8.45 10.47
CA LYS A 112 13.80 -9.08 11.70
C LYS A 112 13.58 -8.25 12.98
N CYS A 113 12.47 -7.50 13.02
CA CYS A 113 12.03 -6.82 14.23
C CYS A 113 11.42 -7.81 15.22
N LEU A 114 11.45 -7.44 16.50
CA LEU A 114 10.74 -8.16 17.57
C LEU A 114 9.31 -7.61 17.67
N VAL A 115 8.33 -8.39 17.25
CA VAL A 115 6.93 -7.92 17.14
C VAL A 115 6.10 -8.49 18.29
N MET A 116 5.50 -7.60 19.07
CA MET A 116 4.45 -7.95 20.02
C MET A 116 3.13 -7.35 19.53
N SER A 117 2.02 -8.04 19.77
CA SER A 117 0.69 -7.53 19.46
C SER A 117 -0.25 -7.67 20.67
N CYS A 118 -1.12 -6.69 20.85
CA CYS A 118 -2.13 -6.70 21.91
C CYS A 118 -3.40 -5.96 21.51
N THR A 119 -4.45 -6.19 22.26
CA THR A 119 -5.66 -5.36 22.22
C THR A 119 -5.47 -4.09 23.07
N THR A 120 -6.32 -3.10 22.84
CA THR A 120 -6.20 -1.79 23.52
C THR A 120 -6.28 -1.91 25.05
N ASP A 121 -7.11 -2.82 25.58
CA ASP A 121 -7.26 -3.08 27.02
C ASP A 121 -6.04 -3.77 27.66
N LYS A 122 -5.16 -4.36 26.83
CA LYS A 122 -3.94 -5.04 27.28
C LYS A 122 -2.67 -4.21 27.06
N LEU A 123 -2.77 -2.97 26.60
CA LEU A 123 -1.63 -2.13 26.30
C LEU A 123 -0.65 -2.02 27.48
N GLN A 124 -1.12 -1.67 28.67
CA GLN A 124 -0.26 -1.51 29.84
C GLN A 124 0.41 -2.82 30.26
N ALA A 125 -0.34 -3.93 30.25
CA ALA A 125 0.23 -5.25 30.55
C ALA A 125 1.31 -5.65 29.53
N SER A 126 1.09 -5.34 28.26
CA SER A 126 2.06 -5.60 27.20
C SER A 126 3.33 -4.77 27.36
N LEU A 127 3.21 -3.49 27.70
CA LEU A 127 4.36 -2.62 27.97
C LEU A 127 5.18 -3.11 29.18
N GLN A 128 4.51 -3.59 30.23
CA GLN A 128 5.17 -4.17 31.40
C GLN A 128 5.86 -5.51 31.13
N ALA A 129 5.40 -6.27 30.14
CA ALA A 129 6.00 -7.54 29.74
C ALA A 129 7.27 -7.37 28.90
N LEU A 130 7.52 -6.18 28.37
CA LEU A 130 8.71 -5.87 27.60
C LEU A 130 9.88 -5.49 28.50
N ALA A 131 11.08 -5.97 28.19
CA ALA A 131 12.30 -5.61 28.90
C ALA A 131 12.74 -4.15 28.68
N CYS A 132 12.28 -3.53 27.58
CA CYS A 132 12.55 -2.14 27.24
C CYS A 132 11.34 -1.53 26.52
N PRO A 133 11.19 -0.19 26.54
CA PRO A 133 10.14 0.46 25.77
C PRO A 133 10.25 0.12 24.28
N PRO A 134 9.12 -0.14 23.57
CA PRO A 134 9.17 -0.41 22.15
C PRO A 134 9.66 0.82 21.38
N LYS A 135 10.46 0.60 20.34
CA LYS A 135 10.93 1.66 19.45
C LYS A 135 9.75 2.35 18.77
N LEU A 136 8.80 1.54 18.27
CA LEU A 136 7.63 2.00 17.56
C LEU A 136 6.38 1.30 18.07
N ILE A 137 5.31 2.07 18.25
CA ILE A 137 3.96 1.57 18.49
C ILE A 137 3.13 1.89 17.26
N ILE A 138 2.42 0.89 16.72
CA ILE A 138 1.53 1.04 15.57
C ILE A 138 0.12 0.66 16.01
N THR A 139 -0.85 1.52 15.74
CA THR A 139 -2.24 1.29 16.19
C THR A 139 -3.26 1.66 15.13
N ASP A 140 -4.50 1.27 15.32
CA ASP A 140 -5.61 1.76 14.51
C ASP A 140 -5.97 3.20 14.89
N SER A 141 -6.37 4.01 13.90
CA SER A 141 -6.69 5.43 14.11
C SER A 141 -7.78 5.66 15.15
N GLN A 142 -8.72 4.72 15.29
CA GLN A 142 -9.83 4.80 16.24
C GLN A 142 -9.37 4.85 17.71
N VAL A 143 -8.29 4.17 18.05
CA VAL A 143 -7.76 4.08 19.41
C VAL A 143 -6.47 4.88 19.61
N PHE A 144 -6.04 5.63 18.60
CA PHE A 144 -4.83 6.45 18.62
C PHE A 144 -4.76 7.38 19.85
N PRO A 145 -5.82 8.14 20.22
CA PRO A 145 -5.77 9.02 21.41
C PRO A 145 -5.50 8.26 22.71
N ILE A 146 -6.08 7.06 22.84
CA ILE A 146 -5.91 6.22 24.03
C ILE A 146 -4.45 5.74 24.13
N VAL A 147 -3.90 5.25 23.02
CA VAL A 147 -2.52 4.77 22.96
C VAL A 147 -1.53 5.91 23.16
N TYR A 148 -1.81 7.09 22.61
CA TYR A 148 -0.98 8.29 22.77
C TYR A 148 -0.81 8.70 24.25
N GLN A 149 -1.89 8.63 25.02
CA GLN A 149 -1.87 8.98 26.45
C GLN A 149 -1.12 7.96 27.32
N GLN A 150 -1.00 6.73 26.86
CA GLN A 150 -0.46 5.62 27.65
C GLN A 150 0.93 5.15 27.19
N LYS A 151 1.40 5.60 26.03
CA LYS A 151 2.70 5.19 25.51
C LYS A 151 3.86 5.72 26.34
N PRO A 152 5.00 5.01 26.42
CA PRO A 152 6.24 5.56 26.94
C PRO A 152 6.68 6.79 26.14
N ALA A 153 7.34 7.74 26.82
CA ALA A 153 7.82 8.97 26.17
C ALA A 153 8.81 8.66 25.02
N GLU A 154 9.65 7.66 25.24
CA GLU A 154 10.71 7.23 24.33
C GLU A 154 10.18 6.52 23.08
N SER A 155 8.96 5.98 23.14
CA SER A 155 8.36 5.25 22.02
C SER A 155 7.77 6.21 20.99
N SER A 156 8.09 6.01 19.71
CA SER A 156 7.37 6.63 18.61
C SER A 156 5.98 5.99 18.44
N LEU A 157 5.02 6.77 17.95
CA LEU A 157 3.66 6.29 17.71
C LEU A 157 3.21 6.68 16.30
N THR A 158 2.61 5.72 15.60
CA THR A 158 1.96 5.93 14.31
C THR A 158 0.69 5.08 14.19
N SER A 159 -0.04 5.23 13.09
CA SER A 159 -1.18 4.37 12.80
C SER A 159 -0.99 3.59 11.50
N PHE A 160 -1.68 2.46 11.37
CA PHE A 160 -1.71 1.71 10.12
C PHE A 160 -2.16 2.59 8.95
N SER A 161 -3.13 3.48 9.16
CA SER A 161 -3.63 4.40 8.12
C SER A 161 -2.54 5.35 7.62
N VAL A 162 -1.74 5.92 8.51
CA VAL A 162 -0.64 6.84 8.15
C VAL A 162 0.47 6.08 7.41
N LEU A 163 0.87 4.91 7.90
CA LEU A 163 1.86 4.07 7.22
C LEU A 163 1.41 3.71 5.80
N PHE A 164 0.15 3.29 5.65
CA PHE A 164 -0.38 2.93 4.32
C PHE A 164 -0.63 4.14 3.42
N ALA A 165 -0.91 5.32 3.96
CA ALA A 165 -0.94 6.55 3.18
C ALA A 165 0.44 6.84 2.57
N GLY A 166 1.51 6.70 3.35
CA GLY A 166 2.89 6.82 2.84
C GLY A 166 3.27 5.71 1.86
N TYR A 167 2.88 4.48 2.14
CA TYR A 167 3.19 3.32 1.29
C TYR A 167 2.47 3.33 -0.07
N LYS A 168 1.22 3.84 -0.12
CA LYS A 168 0.38 3.82 -1.33
C LYS A 168 0.27 5.16 -2.05
N GLY A 169 0.73 6.25 -1.43
CA GLY A 169 0.56 7.58 -1.95
C GLY A 169 1.75 8.50 -1.65
N ASP A 170 1.57 9.77 -1.94
CA ASP A 170 2.55 10.80 -1.65
C ASP A 170 2.32 11.36 -0.24
N ILE A 171 3.16 10.93 0.71
CA ILE A 171 3.08 11.36 2.11
C ILE A 171 3.32 12.87 2.25
N ASN A 172 4.15 13.48 1.39
CA ASN A 172 4.42 14.91 1.46
C ASN A 172 3.18 15.69 1.05
N ALA A 173 2.50 15.29 -0.02
CA ALA A 173 1.24 15.90 -0.43
C ALA A 173 0.16 15.77 0.66
N PHE A 174 0.09 14.64 1.37
CA PHE A 174 -0.84 14.47 2.50
C PHE A 174 -0.49 15.38 3.68
N VAL A 175 0.80 15.53 4.02
CA VAL A 175 1.25 16.43 5.09
C VAL A 175 0.96 17.89 4.75
N GLU A 176 1.25 18.32 3.51
CA GLU A 176 0.94 19.65 3.03
C GLU A 176 -0.57 19.91 3.04
N GLY A 177 -1.36 18.96 2.57
CA GLY A 177 -2.82 19.02 2.59
C GLY A 177 -3.39 19.13 4.01
N ALA A 178 -2.85 18.35 4.95
CA ALA A 178 -3.26 18.44 6.36
C ALA A 178 -2.87 19.80 6.98
N ALA A 179 -1.69 20.32 6.68
CA ALA A 179 -1.26 21.64 7.14
C ALA A 179 -2.15 22.76 6.58
N ALA A 180 -2.62 22.62 5.34
CA ALA A 180 -3.50 23.60 4.70
C ALA A 180 -4.86 23.76 5.41
N ILE A 181 -5.30 22.76 6.20
CA ILE A 181 -6.53 22.84 7.00
C ILE A 181 -6.47 24.00 7.98
N HIS A 182 -5.31 24.30 8.56
CA HIS A 182 -5.13 25.43 9.48
C HIS A 182 -5.27 26.80 8.82
N SER A 183 -5.20 26.87 7.49
CA SER A 183 -5.37 28.12 6.73
C SER A 183 -6.81 28.37 6.27
N LEU A 184 -7.76 27.47 6.59
CA LEU A 184 -9.16 27.62 6.23
C LEU A 184 -9.79 28.81 6.93
N THR A 185 -10.59 29.56 6.17
CA THR A 185 -11.37 30.70 6.65
C THR A 185 -12.86 30.39 6.55
N PRO A 186 -13.77 31.18 7.17
CA PRO A 186 -15.21 31.00 7.00
C PRO A 186 -15.70 31.12 5.55
N GLN A 187 -14.90 31.70 4.66
CA GLN A 187 -15.20 31.84 3.23
C GLN A 187 -14.64 30.68 2.39
N SER A 188 -13.83 29.81 2.98
CA SER A 188 -13.25 28.67 2.28
C SER A 188 -14.34 27.67 1.90
N ARG A 189 -14.25 27.15 0.69
CA ARG A 189 -15.12 26.06 0.21
C ARG A 189 -14.39 24.74 0.36
N VAL A 190 -14.98 23.82 1.09
CA VAL A 190 -14.41 22.48 1.36
C VAL A 190 -15.34 21.43 0.76
N LEU A 191 -14.79 20.54 -0.04
CA LEU A 191 -15.49 19.35 -0.52
C LEU A 191 -15.08 18.16 0.35
N ILE A 192 -16.08 17.54 0.98
CA ILE A 192 -15.89 16.25 1.68
C ILE A 192 -16.33 15.16 0.70
N ALA A 193 -15.38 14.30 0.30
CA ALA A 193 -15.64 13.14 -0.54
C ALA A 193 -15.54 11.88 0.30
N GLU A 194 -16.61 11.11 0.35
CA GLU A 194 -16.69 9.84 1.05
C GLU A 194 -16.89 8.72 0.03
N ALA A 195 -16.20 7.61 0.22
CA ALA A 195 -16.22 6.46 -0.70
C ALA A 195 -16.57 5.15 0.03
N CYS A 196 -17.43 5.20 1.03
CA CYS A 196 -17.92 4.04 1.77
C CYS A 196 -19.21 3.47 1.16
#